data_66e031175b1de11435788ed98528d3b5
#
_entry.id   66e031175b1de11435788ed98528d3b5
#
_cell.length_a   1.000
_cell.length_b   1.000
_cell.length_c   1.000
_cell.angle_alpha   90.00
_cell.angle_beta   90.00
_cell.angle_gamma   90.00
#
_symmetry.space_group_name_H-M   'P 1'
#
loop_
_entity.id
_entity.type
_entity.pdbx_description
1 polymer ?
#
loop_
_entity_poly.entity_id
_entity_poly.type
_entity_poly.pdbx_seq_one_letter_code
_entity_poly.pdbx_strand_id
1 'polypeptide(L)'
;APQMQSGILNNAFEFIFILGGNGSRSVPFSKFHGNQPNVVRVNPNGKNEYAEIHRAVMPIDLALWAMRDLCAKAISVYEPFSGSGTTIIAAEQTGRICYAMELSPAYVDVAVRRWQQYTGQQATHAETGRPFDQNPTVNGKK
;
A
#
# COMPACT_ATOMS: atom_id res chain seq x y z
N ALA A 1 2.62 -4.88 -14.03
CA ALA A 1 1.93 -4.75 -15.30
C ALA A 1 1.67 -6.16 -15.86
N PRO A 2 0.46 -6.45 -16.38
CA PRO A 2 0.22 -7.72 -17.03
C PRO A 2 1.23 -7.88 -18.16
N GLN A 3 1.86 -9.05 -18.27
CA GLN A 3 2.74 -9.35 -19.39
C GLN A 3 1.89 -9.33 -20.65
N MET A 4 2.21 -8.45 -21.57
CA MET A 4 1.55 -8.38 -22.87
C MET A 4 1.86 -9.67 -23.64
N GLN A 5 0.85 -10.51 -23.79
CA GLN A 5 0.95 -11.73 -24.61
C GLN A 5 0.40 -11.41 -25.99
N SER A 6 1.16 -11.82 -27.03
CA SER A 6 0.72 -11.68 -28.42
C SER A 6 -0.56 -12.48 -28.67
N GLY A 7 -1.55 -11.84 -29.29
CA GLY A 7 -2.81 -12.48 -29.68
C GLY A 7 -3.90 -12.54 -28.60
N ILE A 8 -3.72 -11.89 -27.46
CA ILE A 8 -4.70 -11.83 -26.36
C ILE A 8 -5.00 -10.36 -26.05
N LEU A 9 -6.28 -10.05 -25.82
CA LEU A 9 -6.67 -8.75 -25.29
C LEU A 9 -6.22 -8.65 -23.82
N ASN A 10 -5.24 -7.78 -23.57
CA ASN A 10 -4.76 -7.52 -22.21
C ASN A 10 -5.71 -6.56 -21.50
N ASN A 11 -5.99 -6.81 -20.22
CA ASN A 11 -6.77 -5.89 -19.41
C ASN A 11 -6.01 -4.56 -19.27
N ALA A 12 -6.66 -3.49 -19.70
CA ALA A 12 -6.12 -2.13 -19.59
C ALA A 12 -6.53 -1.42 -18.30
N PHE A 13 -7.29 -2.09 -17.43
CA PHE A 13 -7.81 -1.52 -16.19
C PHE A 13 -8.01 -2.59 -15.12
N GLU A 14 -8.03 -2.13 -13.86
CA GLU A 14 -8.38 -2.92 -12.69
C GLU A 14 -9.57 -2.28 -11.98
N PHE A 15 -10.42 -3.10 -11.36
CA PHE A 15 -11.58 -2.62 -10.60
C PHE A 15 -11.19 -2.33 -9.17
N ILE A 16 -11.67 -1.20 -8.65
CA ILE A 16 -11.66 -0.88 -7.24
C ILE A 16 -13.09 -0.92 -6.73
N PHE A 17 -13.35 -1.78 -5.74
CA PHE A 17 -14.67 -1.89 -5.12
C PHE A 17 -14.73 -1.00 -3.88
N ILE A 18 -15.71 -0.10 -3.84
CA ILE A 18 -15.98 0.73 -2.67
C ILE A 18 -17.19 0.12 -1.97
N LEU A 19 -16.96 -0.41 -0.77
CA LEU A 19 -17.99 -1.08 0.02
C LEU A 19 -18.52 -0.14 1.11
N GLY A 20 -19.84 0.02 1.17
CA GLY A 20 -20.51 0.77 2.21
C GLY A 20 -20.90 -0.12 3.39
N GLY A 21 -20.88 0.43 4.60
CA GLY A 21 -21.44 -0.25 5.77
C GLY A 21 -22.98 -0.23 5.79
N ASN A 22 -23.59 -1.08 6.64
CA ASN A 22 -25.04 -1.11 6.93
C ASN A 22 -25.96 -1.37 5.72
N GLY A 23 -25.53 -2.21 4.76
CA GLY A 23 -26.36 -2.61 3.62
C GLY A 23 -26.63 -1.48 2.61
N SER A 24 -26.02 -0.33 2.77
CA SER A 24 -26.13 0.77 1.80
C SER A 24 -25.39 0.40 0.53
N ARG A 25 -26.08 0.51 -0.62
CA ARG A 25 -25.50 0.30 -1.95
C ARG A 25 -24.61 1.46 -2.42
N SER A 26 -24.57 2.53 -1.67
CA SER A 26 -23.79 3.73 -1.99
C SER A 26 -23.03 4.23 -0.77
N VAL A 27 -21.80 4.64 -1.00
CA VAL A 27 -21.04 5.40 0.01
C VAL A 27 -21.61 6.82 0.02
N PRO A 28 -21.99 7.38 1.19
CA PRO A 28 -22.54 8.73 1.25
C PRO A 28 -21.56 9.73 0.65
N PHE A 29 -22.05 10.60 -0.22
CA PHE A 29 -21.27 11.68 -0.87
C PHE A 29 -20.49 12.55 0.10
N SER A 30 -20.99 12.72 1.33
CA SER A 30 -20.32 13.49 2.39
C SER A 30 -18.99 12.91 2.87
N LYS A 31 -18.64 11.69 2.44
CA LYS A 31 -17.37 11.04 2.79
C LYS A 31 -16.27 11.27 1.76
N PHE A 32 -16.62 11.71 0.55
CA PHE A 32 -15.65 12.04 -0.49
C PHE A 32 -15.20 13.50 -0.38
N HIS A 33 -14.00 13.77 -0.84
CA HIS A 33 -13.53 15.13 -1.05
C HIS A 33 -13.94 15.60 -2.44
N GLY A 34 -15.08 16.32 -2.52
CA GLY A 34 -15.64 16.79 -3.78
C GLY A 34 -16.19 15.68 -4.69
N ASN A 35 -16.35 15.98 -5.98
CA ASN A 35 -16.80 15.02 -6.99
C ASN A 35 -15.60 14.22 -7.47
N GLN A 36 -15.63 12.90 -7.28
CA GLN A 36 -14.57 12.02 -7.71
C GLN A 36 -14.90 11.35 -9.06
N PRO A 37 -13.93 11.24 -9.97
CA PRO A 37 -14.13 10.50 -11.20
C PRO A 37 -14.28 9.00 -10.89
N ASN A 38 -15.06 8.30 -11.71
CA ASN A 38 -15.19 6.85 -11.63
C ASN A 38 -14.05 6.09 -12.30
N VAL A 39 -13.13 6.81 -12.92
CA VAL A 39 -11.89 6.27 -13.54
C VAL A 39 -10.72 7.09 -13.04
N VAL A 40 -9.75 6.41 -12.44
CA VAL A 40 -8.49 7.00 -12.00
C VAL A 40 -7.37 6.43 -12.85
N ARG A 41 -6.52 7.32 -13.36
CA ARG A 41 -5.34 6.94 -14.11
C ARG A 41 -4.10 7.13 -13.25
N VAL A 42 -3.39 6.05 -13.00
CA VAL A 42 -2.12 6.05 -12.28
C VAL A 42 -1.01 5.52 -13.20
N ASN A 43 0.21 6.00 -13.00
CA ASN A 43 1.35 5.49 -13.74
C ASN A 43 1.88 4.22 -13.04
N PRO A 44 1.73 3.03 -13.63
CA PRO A 44 2.21 1.79 -13.02
C PRO A 44 3.74 1.69 -13.02
N ASN A 45 4.40 2.49 -13.88
CA ASN A 45 5.85 2.43 -14.13
C ASN A 45 6.62 3.54 -13.39
N GLY A 46 6.05 4.18 -12.37
CA GLY A 46 6.83 5.05 -11.49
C GLY A 46 8.06 4.29 -11.01
N LYS A 47 9.25 4.94 -11.00
CA LYS A 47 10.50 4.34 -10.53
C LYS A 47 10.27 3.69 -9.17
N ASN A 48 10.09 2.39 -9.18
CA ASN A 48 9.87 1.60 -7.99
C ASN A 48 11.08 0.67 -7.83
N GLU A 49 12.03 1.08 -7.01
CA GLU A 49 13.22 0.30 -6.68
C GLU A 49 12.91 -1.08 -6.07
N TYR A 50 11.66 -1.26 -5.60
CA TYR A 50 11.18 -2.52 -5.03
C TYR A 50 10.46 -3.42 -6.04
N ALA A 51 10.33 -3.00 -7.30
CA ALA A 51 9.67 -3.80 -8.35
C ALA A 51 10.41 -5.10 -8.66
N GLU A 52 11.72 -5.15 -8.43
CA GLU A 52 12.53 -6.36 -8.56
C GLU A 52 12.22 -7.39 -7.46
N ILE A 53 11.86 -6.91 -6.27
CA ILE A 53 11.56 -7.75 -5.10
C ILE A 53 10.09 -8.20 -5.12
N HIS A 54 9.19 -7.35 -5.61
CA HIS A 54 7.77 -7.61 -5.68
C HIS A 54 7.21 -7.23 -7.05
N ARG A 55 6.83 -8.23 -7.86
CA ARG A 55 6.37 -8.02 -9.25
C ARG A 55 5.05 -7.27 -9.40
N ALA A 56 4.26 -7.18 -8.34
CA ALA A 56 2.94 -6.57 -8.33
C ALA A 56 2.84 -5.44 -7.29
N VAL A 57 3.79 -4.50 -7.30
CA VAL A 57 3.74 -3.36 -6.39
C VAL A 57 2.67 -2.39 -6.85
N MET A 58 1.71 -2.11 -5.98
CA MET A 58 0.68 -1.10 -6.21
C MET A 58 1.32 0.30 -6.32
N PRO A 59 0.95 1.12 -7.31
CA PRO A 59 1.41 2.50 -7.39
C PRO A 59 0.98 3.30 -6.14
N ILE A 60 1.90 4.08 -5.58
CA ILE A 60 1.62 4.87 -4.38
C ILE A 60 0.51 5.90 -4.62
N ASP A 61 0.45 6.47 -5.83
CA ASP A 61 -0.56 7.44 -6.23
C ASP A 61 -1.99 6.91 -6.09
N LEU A 62 -2.19 5.61 -6.29
CA LEU A 62 -3.49 4.97 -6.10
C LEU A 62 -3.90 4.96 -4.62
N ALA A 63 -2.98 4.60 -3.73
CA ALA A 63 -3.22 4.62 -2.30
C ALA A 63 -3.45 6.05 -1.79
N LEU A 64 -2.67 7.01 -2.27
CA LEU A 64 -2.81 8.42 -1.94
C LEU A 64 -4.15 8.98 -2.39
N TRP A 65 -4.57 8.69 -3.62
CA TRP A 65 -5.90 9.09 -4.10
C TRP A 65 -7.01 8.51 -3.23
N ALA A 66 -6.98 7.21 -2.91
CA ALA A 66 -7.97 6.61 -2.04
C ALA A 66 -8.03 7.29 -0.67
N MET A 67 -6.90 7.59 -0.07
CA MET A 67 -6.84 8.22 1.24
C MET A 67 -7.27 9.69 1.23
N ARG A 68 -6.87 10.48 0.22
CA ARG A 68 -7.15 11.91 0.15
C ARG A 68 -8.55 12.21 -0.32
N ASP A 69 -9.01 11.48 -1.33
CA ASP A 69 -10.23 11.82 -2.06
C ASP A 69 -11.43 10.95 -1.67
N LEU A 70 -11.24 9.65 -1.46
CA LEU A 70 -12.34 8.77 -1.05
C LEU A 70 -12.52 8.74 0.47
N CYS A 71 -11.44 8.79 1.23
CA CYS A 71 -11.44 8.63 2.68
C CYS A 71 -10.81 9.83 3.40
N ALA A 72 -11.04 11.06 2.92
CA ALA A 72 -10.38 12.27 3.40
C ALA A 72 -10.47 12.50 4.92
N LYS A 73 -11.57 12.03 5.56
CA LYS A 73 -11.80 12.18 7.01
C LYS A 73 -11.28 10.99 7.84
N ALA A 74 -10.77 9.93 7.21
CA ALA A 74 -10.23 8.78 7.92
C ALA A 74 -8.90 9.16 8.59
N ILE A 75 -8.74 8.76 9.84
CA ILE A 75 -7.51 8.97 10.62
C ILE A 75 -6.63 7.72 10.67
N SER A 76 -7.18 6.58 10.27
CA SER A 76 -6.47 5.30 10.25
C SER A 76 -6.83 4.49 9.02
N VAL A 77 -5.92 3.59 8.65
CA VAL A 77 -6.05 2.66 7.54
C VAL A 77 -5.78 1.25 8.04
N TYR A 78 -6.58 0.30 7.61
CA TYR A 78 -6.32 -1.13 7.83
C TYR A 78 -5.95 -1.78 6.50
N GLU A 79 -4.78 -2.41 6.45
CA GLU A 79 -4.21 -3.04 5.26
C GLU A 79 -3.85 -4.50 5.56
N PRO A 80 -4.73 -5.46 5.24
CA PRO A 80 -4.51 -6.86 5.58
C PRO A 80 -3.52 -7.60 4.66
N PHE A 81 -3.08 -6.99 3.55
CA PHE A 81 -2.19 -7.58 2.56
C PHE A 81 -1.11 -6.59 2.12
N SER A 82 -0.31 -6.12 3.08
CA SER A 82 0.51 -4.94 2.86
C SER A 82 1.67 -5.11 1.87
N GLY A 83 2.10 -6.34 1.61
CA GLY A 83 3.19 -6.62 0.68
C GLY A 83 4.44 -5.80 1.00
N SER A 84 4.92 -5.03 0.03
CA SER A 84 6.07 -4.13 0.18
C SER A 84 5.78 -2.82 0.92
N GLY A 85 4.59 -2.66 1.51
CA GLY A 85 4.26 -1.51 2.38
C GLY A 85 3.86 -0.22 1.66
N THR A 86 3.33 -0.28 0.43
CA THR A 86 2.90 0.93 -0.29
C THR A 86 1.85 1.73 0.48
N THR A 87 0.86 1.03 1.06
CA THR A 87 -0.19 1.65 1.88
C THR A 87 0.38 2.27 3.16
N ILE A 88 1.41 1.68 3.76
CA ILE A 88 2.11 2.22 4.94
C ILE A 88 2.74 3.57 4.59
N ILE A 89 3.46 3.66 3.46
CA ILE A 89 4.07 4.92 3.02
C ILE A 89 3.02 5.97 2.67
N ALA A 90 1.93 5.59 2.01
CA ALA A 90 0.84 6.52 1.70
C ALA A 90 0.15 7.05 2.97
N ALA A 91 -0.03 6.20 3.98
CA ALA A 91 -0.56 6.60 5.29
C ALA A 91 0.37 7.60 5.98
N GLU A 92 1.67 7.35 5.99
CA GLU A 92 2.68 8.27 6.53
C GLU A 92 2.63 9.63 5.82
N GLN A 93 2.59 9.66 4.48
CA GLN A 93 2.47 10.90 3.70
C GLN A 93 1.19 11.69 3.96
N THR A 94 0.15 11.04 4.44
CA THR A 94 -1.15 11.65 4.69
C THR A 94 -1.45 11.85 6.18
N GLY A 95 -0.47 11.59 7.06
CA GLY A 95 -0.58 11.75 8.51
C GLY A 95 -1.59 10.79 9.14
N ARG A 96 -1.69 9.56 8.64
CA ARG A 96 -2.62 8.52 9.10
C ARG A 96 -1.89 7.40 9.82
N ILE A 97 -2.57 6.75 10.74
CA ILE A 97 -2.09 5.51 11.36
C ILE A 97 -2.42 4.34 10.42
N CYS A 98 -1.42 3.53 10.09
CA CYS A 98 -1.63 2.32 9.30
C CYS A 98 -1.48 1.07 10.18
N TYR A 99 -2.53 0.25 10.20
CA TYR A 99 -2.51 -1.08 10.78
C TYR A 99 -2.36 -2.09 9.64
N ALA A 100 -1.16 -2.59 9.45
CA ALA A 100 -0.82 -3.45 8.33
C ALA A 100 -0.54 -4.88 8.77
N MET A 101 -0.93 -5.83 7.94
CA MET A 101 -0.63 -7.25 8.11
C MET A 101 0.03 -7.78 6.84
N GLU A 102 0.99 -8.68 7.03
CA GLU A 102 1.66 -9.38 5.94
C GLU A 102 2.05 -10.79 6.43
N LEU A 103 1.79 -11.78 5.61
CA LEU A 103 2.07 -13.18 5.94
C LEU A 103 3.54 -13.55 5.71
N SER A 104 4.17 -12.94 4.72
CA SER A 104 5.57 -13.23 4.37
C SER A 104 6.53 -12.39 5.20
N PRO A 105 7.36 -12.98 6.07
CA PRO A 105 8.35 -12.22 6.84
C PRO A 105 9.31 -11.42 5.96
N ALA A 106 9.65 -11.92 4.77
CA ALA A 106 10.52 -11.21 3.83
C ALA A 106 9.88 -9.89 3.34
N TYR A 107 8.56 -9.86 3.13
CA TYR A 107 7.87 -8.64 2.76
C TYR A 107 7.67 -7.70 3.95
N VAL A 108 7.48 -8.24 5.16
CA VAL A 108 7.50 -7.42 6.38
C VAL A 108 8.82 -6.66 6.50
N ASP A 109 9.93 -7.35 6.31
CA ASP A 109 11.27 -6.74 6.34
C ASP A 109 11.43 -5.65 5.28
N VAL A 110 10.93 -5.88 4.06
CA VAL A 110 10.95 -4.88 2.99
C VAL A 110 10.11 -3.66 3.37
N ALA A 111 8.90 -3.85 3.87
CA ALA A 111 8.01 -2.78 4.27
C ALA A 111 8.60 -1.93 5.41
N VAL A 112 9.20 -2.56 6.43
CA VAL A 112 9.86 -1.86 7.54
C VAL A 112 11.07 -1.06 7.06
N ARG A 113 11.95 -1.65 6.24
CA ARG A 113 13.12 -0.93 5.68
C ARG A 113 12.67 0.27 4.85
N ARG A 114 11.67 0.09 4.00
CA ARG A 114 11.10 1.16 3.18
C ARG A 114 10.55 2.30 4.02
N TRP A 115 9.84 1.98 5.11
CA TRP A 115 9.32 2.98 6.04
C TRP A 115 10.46 3.72 6.77
N GLN A 116 11.48 3.00 7.25
CA GLN A 116 12.65 3.62 7.88
C GLN A 116 13.41 4.56 6.93
N GLN A 117 13.60 4.13 5.66
CA GLN A 117 14.23 4.97 4.64
C GLN A 117 13.41 6.21 4.34
N TYR A 118 12.10 6.08 4.27
CA TYR A 118 11.21 7.19 3.96
C TYR A 118 11.14 8.21 5.09
N THR A 119 11.03 7.76 6.35
CA THR A 119 10.81 8.63 7.50
C THR A 119 12.10 9.09 8.18
N GLY A 120 13.19 8.37 7.98
CA GLY A 120 14.43 8.54 8.76
C GLY A 120 14.31 8.04 10.21
N GLN A 121 13.20 7.39 10.58
CA GLN A 121 12.95 6.90 11.93
C GLN A 121 13.33 5.42 12.07
N GLN A 122 13.59 5.00 13.30
CA GLN A 122 13.88 3.60 13.63
C GLN A 122 12.58 2.88 14.01
N ALA A 123 12.26 1.80 13.32
CA ALA A 123 11.19 0.90 13.71
C ALA A 123 11.61 0.06 14.92
N THR A 124 10.67 -0.19 15.82
CA THR A 124 10.88 -0.99 17.03
C THR A 124 9.81 -2.05 17.19
N HIS A 125 10.20 -3.18 17.75
CA HIS A 125 9.25 -4.25 18.08
C HIS A 125 8.39 -3.83 19.27
N ALA A 126 7.07 -3.86 19.12
CA ALA A 126 6.13 -3.29 20.08
C ALA A 126 6.24 -3.88 21.50
N GLU A 127 6.46 -5.19 21.61
CA GLU A 127 6.53 -5.86 22.91
C GLU A 127 7.91 -5.76 23.57
N THR A 128 8.99 -5.82 22.78
CA THR A 128 10.35 -5.93 23.32
C THR A 128 11.11 -4.61 23.27
N GLY A 129 10.63 -3.61 22.54
CA GLY A 129 11.32 -2.36 22.29
C GLY A 129 12.60 -2.49 21.46
N ARG A 130 12.91 -3.69 20.95
CA ARG A 130 14.11 -3.90 20.15
C ARG A 130 14.01 -3.18 18.82
N PRO A 131 15.04 -2.42 18.41
CA PRO A 131 15.06 -1.79 17.11
C PRO A 131 15.12 -2.84 15.99
N PHE A 132 14.51 -2.52 14.86
CA PHE A 132 14.64 -3.34 13.66
C PHE A 132 16.05 -3.19 13.10
N ASP A 133 16.80 -4.30 13.03
CA ASP A 133 18.17 -4.32 12.51
C ASP A 133 18.15 -4.33 10.97
N GLN A 134 18.88 -3.39 10.38
CA GLN A 134 18.99 -3.28 8.91
C GLN A 134 19.91 -4.36 8.30
N ASN A 135 20.72 -5.02 9.12
CA ASN A 135 21.52 -6.16 8.67
C ASN A 135 20.73 -7.45 8.87
N PRO A 136 20.16 -8.05 7.81
CA PRO A 136 19.65 -9.40 7.93
C PRO A 136 20.86 -10.28 8.28
N THR A 137 20.90 -10.82 9.48
CA THR A 137 21.69 -12.00 9.73
C THR A 137 21.17 -13.09 8.80
N VAL A 138 21.80 -13.22 7.64
CA VAL A 138 21.62 -14.38 6.76
C VAL A 138 22.26 -15.58 7.50
N ASN A 139 21.57 -16.03 8.55
CA ASN A 139 21.83 -17.31 9.18
C ASN A 139 20.67 -18.23 8.84
N GLY A 140 20.84 -18.95 7.75
CA GLY A 140 19.88 -19.92 7.27
C GLY A 140 20.40 -20.68 6.05
N LYS A 141 21.69 -21.06 6.06
CA LYS A 141 22.07 -22.29 5.34
C LYS A 141 21.40 -23.45 6.07
N LYS A 142 20.40 -24.05 5.43
CA LYS A 142 20.18 -25.48 5.39
C LYS A 142 19.52 -25.83 4.07
#